data_1faef195871a195275e68b6d7be5d9df
#
_entry.id   1faef195871a195275e68b6d7be5d9df
#
_cell.length_a   1.000
_cell.length_b   1.000
_cell.length_c   1.000
_cell.angle_alpha   90.00
_cell.angle_beta   90.00
_cell.angle_gamma   90.00
#
_symmetry.space_group_name_H-M   'P 1'
#
loop_
_entity.id
_entity.type
_entity.pdbx_description
1 polymer ?
#
loop_
_entity_poly.entity_id
_entity_poly.type
_entity_poly.pdbx_seq_one_letter_code
_entity_poly.pdbx_strand_id
1 'polypeptide(L)'
;MKTENYRFLSSDGKTRINSVIWHPEQKPVATIQIIHGMTEYIERYKEFAQFFSDQGFLIYGQDLTGHGKSNYPDCAEESIYVESWNDYIEDTEYLYQNMRNRYPDVPHYIMGFSLGSFVLRAHQLRYPKSGDALILIGTGNPDVISLRFAQLILHLGCRDKAEASKLVKKLAFDSYNSQVNLTKEEKQSHCAWLLKNKKDRYTYENDPFIHDEMTPQFFNEFLNGMIKIESNEKEFRLDKEVIFLTGSDDPVADLRHHKLEIVEERYKKAGAKVLSQVIPGSRHDILHDECKRIVYGYIQNYLLQGANG
;
A
#
# COMPACT_ATOMS: atom_id res chain seq x y z
N MET A 1 8.58 20.14 10.96
CA MET A 1 8.59 19.37 9.68
C MET A 1 8.34 20.30 8.50
N LYS A 2 9.20 20.31 7.47
CA LYS A 2 9.07 21.10 6.22
C LYS A 2 8.55 20.16 5.12
N THR A 3 7.60 20.61 4.30
CA THR A 3 7.06 19.84 3.18
C THR A 3 7.67 20.35 1.85
N GLU A 4 8.12 19.42 1.01
CA GLU A 4 8.59 19.65 -0.35
C GLU A 4 7.69 18.85 -1.29
N ASN A 5 7.11 19.51 -2.30
CA ASN A 5 6.38 18.83 -3.38
C ASN A 5 7.34 18.60 -4.55
N TYR A 6 7.35 17.40 -5.07
CA TYR A 6 8.17 16.99 -6.20
C TYR A 6 7.31 16.29 -7.24
N ARG A 7 7.54 16.54 -8.51
CA ARG A 7 6.81 15.89 -9.61
C ARG A 7 7.78 15.31 -10.62
N PHE A 8 7.45 14.13 -11.12
CA PHE A 8 8.21 13.47 -12.17
C PHE A 8 7.27 12.83 -13.21
N LEU A 9 7.80 12.45 -14.36
CA LEU A 9 7.07 11.71 -15.38
C LEU A 9 7.12 10.22 -15.03
N SER A 10 5.94 9.59 -14.99
CA SER A 10 5.81 8.14 -14.79
C SER A 10 6.54 7.35 -15.89
N SER A 11 6.85 6.09 -15.58
CA SER A 11 7.39 5.13 -16.55
C SER A 11 6.44 4.85 -17.71
N ASP A 12 5.15 5.15 -17.58
CA ASP A 12 4.16 5.11 -18.66
C ASP A 12 4.40 6.21 -19.74
N GLY A 13 5.26 7.17 -19.47
CA GLY A 13 5.60 8.28 -20.36
C GLY A 13 4.52 9.36 -20.51
N LYS A 14 3.43 9.31 -19.75
CA LYS A 14 2.26 10.20 -19.86
C LYS A 14 1.87 10.86 -18.54
N THR A 15 1.78 10.08 -17.47
CA THR A 15 1.28 10.54 -16.16
C THR A 15 2.33 11.37 -15.43
N ARG A 16 1.92 12.52 -14.89
CA ARG A 16 2.76 13.33 -14.00
C ARG A 16 2.51 12.89 -12.55
N ILE A 17 3.46 12.16 -12.01
CA ILE A 17 3.41 11.66 -10.64
C ILE A 17 3.61 12.81 -9.65
N ASN A 18 2.67 12.95 -8.72
CA ASN A 18 2.76 13.84 -7.57
C ASN A 18 3.47 13.11 -6.42
N SER A 19 4.48 13.74 -5.85
CA SER A 19 5.24 13.20 -4.72
C SER A 19 5.36 14.24 -3.63
N VAL A 20 5.40 13.78 -2.39
CA VAL A 20 5.56 14.63 -1.21
C VAL A 20 6.75 14.12 -0.40
N ILE A 21 7.61 15.05 0.03
CA ILE A 21 8.75 14.78 0.89
C ILE A 21 8.59 15.64 2.14
N TRP A 22 8.57 14.98 3.30
CA TRP A 22 8.51 15.63 4.60
C TRP A 22 9.88 15.55 5.28
N HIS A 23 10.50 16.70 5.41
CA HIS A 23 11.82 16.82 6.00
C HIS A 23 11.75 17.02 7.50
N PRO A 24 12.56 16.33 8.29
CA PRO A 24 12.80 16.69 9.69
C PRO A 24 13.50 18.06 9.78
N GLU A 25 13.53 18.66 10.96
CA GLU A 25 14.22 19.94 11.18
C GLU A 25 15.74 19.84 11.07
N GLN A 26 16.28 18.66 11.40
CA GLN A 26 17.71 18.37 11.35
C GLN A 26 18.05 17.44 10.18
N LYS A 27 19.34 17.15 9.98
CA LYS A 27 19.79 16.14 9.00
C LYS A 27 19.08 14.80 9.27
N PRO A 28 18.51 14.16 8.27
CA PRO A 28 17.82 12.89 8.46
C PRO A 28 18.72 11.80 9.07
N VAL A 29 18.17 11.06 10.03
CA VAL A 29 18.82 9.86 10.60
C VAL A 29 18.51 8.60 9.80
N ALA A 30 17.37 8.59 9.11
CA ALA A 30 16.94 7.54 8.20
C ALA A 30 15.83 8.08 7.28
N THR A 31 15.44 7.30 6.29
CA THR A 31 14.30 7.63 5.42
C THR A 31 13.25 6.52 5.44
N ILE A 32 11.97 6.89 5.24
CA ILE A 32 10.89 5.93 5.03
C ILE A 32 10.14 6.34 3.75
N GLN A 33 10.19 5.49 2.72
CA GLN A 33 9.31 5.60 1.57
C GLN A 33 7.96 4.98 1.88
N ILE A 34 6.87 5.66 1.54
CA ILE A 34 5.51 5.16 1.70
C ILE A 34 4.91 4.87 0.33
N ILE A 35 4.35 3.66 0.19
CA ILE A 35 3.52 3.24 -0.93
C ILE A 35 2.11 3.05 -0.37
N HIS A 36 1.20 3.94 -0.74
CA HIS A 36 -0.15 4.00 -0.18
C HIS A 36 -1.08 2.89 -0.70
N GLY A 37 -2.25 2.75 -0.08
CA GLY A 37 -3.27 1.77 -0.44
C GLY A 37 -4.12 2.16 -1.66
N MET A 38 -5.01 1.26 -2.06
CA MET A 38 -5.99 1.52 -3.12
C MET A 38 -6.94 2.64 -2.70
N THR A 39 -7.37 3.46 -3.65
CA THR A 39 -8.32 4.57 -3.48
C THR A 39 -7.82 5.78 -2.69
N GLU A 40 -6.68 5.69 -2.03
CA GLU A 40 -6.11 6.76 -1.22
C GLU A 40 -4.92 7.48 -1.90
N TYR A 41 -4.24 8.35 -1.17
CA TYR A 41 -3.16 9.19 -1.68
C TYR A 41 -2.13 9.52 -0.59
N ILE A 42 -0.96 10.01 -1.00
CA ILE A 42 0.19 10.16 -0.10
C ILE A 42 -0.03 11.18 1.03
N GLU A 43 -0.76 12.28 0.80
CA GLU A 43 -0.93 13.31 1.84
C GLU A 43 -1.76 12.84 3.04
N ARG A 44 -2.51 11.73 2.95
CA ARG A 44 -3.16 11.09 4.11
C ARG A 44 -2.16 10.69 5.20
N TYR A 45 -0.92 10.43 4.83
CA TYR A 45 0.15 10.01 5.75
C TYR A 45 0.84 11.18 6.47
N LYS A 46 0.31 12.41 6.37
CA LYS A 46 0.89 13.59 6.99
C LYS A 46 1.05 13.47 8.52
N GLU A 47 0.10 12.82 9.21
CA GLU A 47 0.21 12.61 10.66
C GLU A 47 1.31 11.59 11.00
N PHE A 48 1.41 10.51 10.23
CA PHE A 48 2.52 9.56 10.29
C PHE A 48 3.86 10.26 10.04
N ALA A 49 3.92 11.06 8.98
CA ALA A 49 5.12 11.80 8.62
C ALA A 49 5.54 12.78 9.71
N GLN A 50 4.60 13.51 10.35
CA GLN A 50 4.92 14.40 11.47
C GLN A 50 5.52 13.62 12.64
N PHE A 51 4.89 12.48 13.03
CA PHE A 51 5.36 11.65 14.14
C PHE A 51 6.80 11.18 13.94
N PHE A 52 7.16 10.72 12.76
CA PHE A 52 8.51 10.23 12.46
C PHE A 52 9.49 11.36 12.17
N SER A 53 9.06 12.47 11.55
CA SER A 53 9.93 13.64 11.33
C SER A 53 10.36 14.30 12.63
N ASP A 54 9.52 14.31 13.66
CA ASP A 54 9.89 14.79 15.00
C ASP A 54 11.00 13.95 15.65
N GLN A 55 11.26 12.76 15.12
CA GLN A 55 12.30 11.82 15.54
C GLN A 55 13.48 11.79 14.55
N GLY A 56 13.53 12.70 13.60
CA GLY A 56 14.62 12.83 12.66
C GLY A 56 14.51 12.00 11.39
N PHE A 57 13.38 11.30 11.14
CA PHE A 57 13.19 10.56 9.90
C PHE A 57 12.73 11.50 8.77
N LEU A 58 13.24 11.29 7.57
CA LEU A 58 12.70 11.87 6.36
C LEU A 58 11.66 10.91 5.80
N ILE A 59 10.43 11.40 5.63
CA ILE A 59 9.32 10.60 5.08
C ILE A 59 9.01 11.10 3.68
N TYR A 60 8.77 10.17 2.76
CA TYR A 60 8.42 10.53 1.39
C TYR A 60 7.55 9.46 0.74
N GLY A 61 6.86 9.84 -0.31
CA GLY A 61 6.06 8.93 -1.11
C GLY A 61 5.42 9.66 -2.27
N GLN A 62 4.69 8.93 -3.08
CA GLN A 62 4.02 9.43 -4.26
C GLN A 62 2.56 8.99 -4.28
N ASP A 63 1.73 9.75 -4.96
CA ASP A 63 0.44 9.26 -5.40
C ASP A 63 0.68 8.26 -6.53
N LEU A 64 0.23 7.02 -6.39
CA LEU A 64 0.31 6.02 -7.44
C LEU A 64 -0.47 6.50 -8.68
N THR A 65 -0.05 6.11 -9.88
CA THR A 65 -0.77 6.45 -11.12
C THR A 65 -2.26 6.16 -11.00
N GLY A 66 -3.10 7.13 -11.36
CA GLY A 66 -4.55 7.06 -11.23
C GLY A 66 -5.09 7.39 -9.83
N HIS A 67 -4.23 7.76 -8.86
CA HIS A 67 -4.63 8.08 -7.49
C HIS A 67 -4.27 9.53 -7.14
N GLY A 68 -5.03 10.12 -6.20
CA GLY A 68 -4.74 11.44 -5.66
C GLY A 68 -4.59 12.51 -6.74
N LYS A 69 -3.39 13.07 -6.86
CA LYS A 69 -3.04 14.12 -7.85
C LYS A 69 -2.22 13.57 -9.04
N SER A 70 -2.11 12.24 -9.17
CA SER A 70 -1.41 11.54 -10.25
C SER A 70 -2.40 10.96 -11.26
N ASN A 71 -3.33 11.78 -11.76
CA ASN A 71 -4.37 11.36 -12.68
C ASN A 71 -3.80 10.94 -14.03
N TYR A 72 -4.33 9.85 -14.61
CA TYR A 72 -3.97 9.42 -15.95
C TYR A 72 -4.62 10.37 -16.98
N PRO A 73 -3.85 10.93 -17.94
CA PRO A 73 -4.34 12.05 -18.78
C PRO A 73 -5.57 11.76 -19.63
N ASP A 74 -5.76 10.50 -20.04
CA ASP A 74 -6.81 10.09 -20.95
C ASP A 74 -8.07 9.53 -20.24
N CYS A 75 -8.13 9.65 -18.89
CA CYS A 75 -9.26 9.16 -18.08
C CYS A 75 -9.93 10.32 -17.32
N ALA A 76 -11.16 10.06 -16.83
CA ALA A 76 -11.82 11.00 -15.94
C ALA A 76 -10.97 11.23 -14.67
N GLU A 77 -10.97 12.46 -14.16
CA GLU A 77 -10.10 12.89 -13.06
C GLU A 77 -10.25 12.06 -11.77
N GLU A 78 -11.45 11.52 -11.54
CA GLU A 78 -11.77 10.69 -10.37
C GLU A 78 -11.61 9.19 -10.63
N SER A 79 -11.20 8.78 -11.85
CA SER A 79 -11.10 7.37 -12.23
C SER A 79 -9.70 6.81 -11.97
N ILE A 80 -9.63 5.70 -11.25
CA ILE A 80 -8.39 4.95 -11.05
C ILE A 80 -8.08 4.15 -12.32
N TYR A 81 -6.99 4.52 -12.98
CA TYR A 81 -6.47 3.86 -14.18
C TYR A 81 -4.96 3.69 -14.09
N VAL A 82 -4.45 2.59 -14.59
CA VAL A 82 -3.03 2.35 -14.83
C VAL A 82 -2.85 1.57 -16.12
N GLU A 83 -1.86 1.92 -16.94
CA GLU A 83 -1.58 1.20 -18.18
C GLU A 83 -1.02 -0.19 -17.89
N SER A 84 -0.08 -0.28 -16.95
CA SER A 84 0.57 -1.51 -16.56
C SER A 84 0.84 -1.56 -15.06
N TRP A 85 0.69 -2.74 -14.45
CA TRP A 85 1.17 -2.99 -13.09
C TRP A 85 2.63 -2.63 -12.87
N ASN A 86 3.45 -2.75 -13.91
CA ASN A 86 4.88 -2.41 -13.84
C ASN A 86 5.12 -0.92 -13.60
N ASP A 87 4.19 -0.03 -13.98
CA ASP A 87 4.36 1.41 -13.78
C ASP A 87 4.44 1.75 -12.29
N TYR A 88 3.64 1.10 -11.45
CA TYR A 88 3.74 1.23 -10.00
C TYR A 88 5.11 0.84 -9.45
N ILE A 89 5.69 -0.22 -10.01
CA ILE A 89 6.99 -0.76 -9.57
C ILE A 89 8.13 0.18 -9.97
N GLU A 90 8.15 0.61 -11.24
CA GLU A 90 9.19 1.48 -11.78
C GLU A 90 9.16 2.87 -11.15
N ASP A 91 7.98 3.45 -10.98
CA ASP A 91 7.81 4.77 -10.36
C ASP A 91 8.21 4.74 -8.88
N THR A 92 7.93 3.63 -8.18
CA THR A 92 8.38 3.41 -6.80
C THR A 92 9.90 3.35 -6.73
N GLU A 93 10.54 2.60 -7.61
CA GLU A 93 12.01 2.50 -7.68
C GLU A 93 12.65 3.83 -8.09
N TYR A 94 12.08 4.54 -9.06
CA TYR A 94 12.58 5.86 -9.48
C TYR A 94 12.64 6.83 -8.29
N LEU A 95 11.58 6.93 -7.51
CA LEU A 95 11.54 7.82 -6.34
C LEU A 95 12.51 7.34 -5.25
N TYR A 96 12.59 6.01 -5.02
CA TYR A 96 13.56 5.42 -4.11
C TYR A 96 15.00 5.80 -4.47
N GLN A 97 15.42 5.61 -5.71
CA GLN A 97 16.78 5.91 -6.18
C GLN A 97 17.10 7.41 -6.07
N ASN A 98 16.12 8.28 -6.33
CA ASN A 98 16.27 9.72 -6.14
C ASN A 98 16.63 10.05 -4.68
N MET A 99 15.90 9.46 -3.72
CA MET A 99 16.16 9.73 -2.31
C MET A 99 17.43 9.03 -1.82
N ARG A 100 17.72 7.82 -2.29
CA ARG A 100 18.97 7.11 -1.99
C ARG A 100 20.21 7.90 -2.43
N ASN A 101 20.15 8.49 -3.62
CA ASN A 101 21.23 9.35 -4.14
C ASN A 101 21.37 10.67 -3.35
N ARG A 102 20.25 11.24 -2.90
CA ARG A 102 20.23 12.49 -2.12
C ARG A 102 20.71 12.30 -0.68
N TYR A 103 20.51 11.11 -0.10
CA TYR A 103 20.84 10.76 1.27
C TYR A 103 21.57 9.42 1.36
N PRO A 104 22.79 9.28 0.78
CA PRO A 104 23.44 7.97 0.63
C PRO A 104 23.91 7.35 1.97
N ASP A 105 24.10 8.18 3.00
CA ASP A 105 24.74 7.79 4.26
C ASP A 105 23.77 7.36 5.36
N VAL A 106 22.47 7.26 5.06
CA VAL A 106 21.46 6.90 6.05
C VAL A 106 20.68 5.64 5.63
N PRO A 107 20.11 4.88 6.57
CA PRO A 107 19.23 3.76 6.23
C PRO A 107 17.98 4.22 5.47
N HIS A 108 17.54 3.40 4.51
CA HIS A 108 16.35 3.61 3.70
C HIS A 108 15.34 2.48 3.89
N TYR A 109 14.21 2.77 4.48
CA TYR A 109 13.12 1.84 4.70
C TYR A 109 12.01 2.04 3.67
N ILE A 110 11.31 0.96 3.31
CA ILE A 110 10.16 1.05 2.40
C ILE A 110 8.95 0.44 3.09
N MET A 111 7.87 1.21 3.17
CA MET A 111 6.60 0.81 3.75
C MET A 111 5.51 0.76 2.68
N GLY A 112 4.78 -0.36 2.61
CA GLY A 112 3.61 -0.50 1.75
C GLY A 112 2.38 -0.88 2.55
N PHE A 113 1.26 -0.18 2.31
CA PHE A 113 -0.03 -0.49 2.90
C PHE A 113 -1.01 -1.02 1.86
N SER A 114 -1.71 -2.12 2.15
CA SER A 114 -2.74 -2.69 1.29
C SER A 114 -2.25 -2.89 -0.15
N LEU A 115 -2.84 -2.22 -1.17
CA LEU A 115 -2.30 -2.18 -2.54
C LEU A 115 -0.81 -1.89 -2.54
N GLY A 116 -0.36 -0.90 -1.77
CA GLY A 116 1.06 -0.55 -1.66
C GLY A 116 1.92 -1.67 -1.10
N SER A 117 1.38 -2.55 -0.25
CA SER A 117 2.09 -3.74 0.23
C SER A 117 2.32 -4.76 -0.89
N PHE A 118 1.35 -4.92 -1.78
CA PHE A 118 1.50 -5.78 -2.96
C PHE A 118 2.45 -5.15 -4.00
N VAL A 119 2.38 -3.83 -4.20
CA VAL A 119 3.38 -3.13 -5.04
C VAL A 119 4.78 -3.32 -4.48
N LEU A 120 4.98 -3.19 -3.15
CA LEU A 120 6.27 -3.41 -2.51
C LEU A 120 6.77 -4.85 -2.67
N ARG A 121 5.89 -5.85 -2.54
CA ARG A 121 6.22 -7.26 -2.80
C ARG A 121 6.69 -7.46 -4.24
N ALA A 122 5.95 -6.95 -5.22
CA ALA A 122 6.34 -7.01 -6.62
C ALA A 122 7.64 -6.23 -6.91
N HIS A 123 7.82 -5.08 -6.28
CA HIS A 123 9.04 -4.28 -6.35
C HIS A 123 10.27 -5.07 -5.84
N GLN A 124 10.16 -5.78 -4.73
CA GLN A 124 11.27 -6.57 -4.18
C GLN A 124 11.62 -7.81 -5.03
N LEU A 125 10.68 -8.36 -5.77
CA LEU A 125 10.97 -9.40 -6.77
C LEU A 125 11.86 -8.87 -7.91
N ARG A 126 11.74 -7.60 -8.25
CA ARG A 126 12.50 -6.96 -9.32
C ARG A 126 13.74 -6.22 -8.82
N TYR A 127 13.64 -5.58 -7.67
CA TYR A 127 14.69 -4.75 -7.05
C TYR A 127 15.00 -5.22 -5.62
N PRO A 128 15.53 -6.44 -5.43
CA PRO A 128 15.72 -7.03 -4.10
C PRO A 128 16.77 -6.30 -3.24
N LYS A 129 17.56 -5.40 -3.84
CA LYS A 129 18.56 -4.58 -3.15
C LYS A 129 18.02 -3.25 -2.64
N SER A 130 16.83 -2.83 -3.09
CA SER A 130 16.24 -1.55 -2.67
C SER A 130 15.58 -1.68 -1.31
N GLY A 131 15.86 -0.71 -0.43
CA GLY A 131 15.42 -0.70 0.97
C GLY A 131 16.29 -1.58 1.88
N ASP A 132 16.68 -1.02 3.04
CA ASP A 132 17.47 -1.75 4.04
C ASP A 132 16.55 -2.64 4.92
N ALA A 133 15.29 -2.26 5.12
CA ALA A 133 14.24 -3.10 5.67
C ALA A 133 12.88 -2.74 5.06
N LEU A 134 11.90 -3.66 5.18
CA LEU A 134 10.57 -3.53 4.61
C LEU A 134 9.49 -3.56 5.68
N ILE A 135 8.42 -2.78 5.47
CA ILE A 135 7.25 -2.75 6.34
C ILE A 135 6.03 -3.05 5.47
N LEU A 136 5.43 -4.23 5.64
CA LEU A 136 4.26 -4.69 4.90
C LEU A 136 3.03 -4.62 5.81
N ILE A 137 2.09 -3.74 5.50
CA ILE A 137 0.90 -3.49 6.31
C ILE A 137 -0.35 -3.90 5.53
N GLY A 138 -1.22 -4.70 6.15
CA GLY A 138 -2.47 -5.15 5.53
C GLY A 138 -2.25 -5.94 4.24
N THR A 139 -1.21 -6.78 4.22
CA THR A 139 -0.94 -7.70 3.11
C THR A 139 -1.61 -9.05 3.33
N GLY A 140 -1.76 -9.84 2.27
CA GLY A 140 -2.36 -11.17 2.34
C GLY A 140 -1.93 -12.07 1.18
N ASN A 141 -2.51 -13.29 1.13
CA ASN A 141 -2.23 -14.28 0.11
C ASN A 141 -3.50 -14.59 -0.70
N PRO A 142 -3.81 -13.82 -1.76
CA PRO A 142 -4.99 -14.09 -2.58
C PRO A 142 -4.85 -15.41 -3.34
N ASP A 143 -5.97 -16.13 -3.49
CA ASP A 143 -5.99 -17.38 -4.26
C ASP A 143 -5.93 -17.13 -5.76
N VAL A 144 -4.95 -17.70 -6.46
CA VAL A 144 -4.72 -17.51 -7.89
C VAL A 144 -5.91 -17.95 -8.74
N ILE A 145 -6.63 -19.01 -8.34
CA ILE A 145 -7.78 -19.49 -9.10
C ILE A 145 -8.90 -18.47 -9.04
N SER A 146 -9.17 -17.92 -7.87
CA SER A 146 -10.14 -16.85 -7.65
C SER A 146 -9.78 -15.57 -8.44
N LEU A 147 -8.49 -15.20 -8.46
CA LEU A 147 -7.99 -14.07 -9.25
C LEU A 147 -8.24 -14.25 -10.75
N ARG A 148 -7.92 -15.43 -11.29
CA ARG A 148 -8.16 -15.74 -12.71
C ARG A 148 -9.65 -15.78 -13.05
N PHE A 149 -10.48 -16.26 -12.14
CA PHE A 149 -11.93 -16.25 -12.31
C PHE A 149 -12.47 -14.81 -12.32
N ALA A 150 -11.97 -13.94 -11.44
CA ALA A 150 -12.32 -12.52 -11.45
C ALA A 150 -11.91 -11.84 -12.77
N GLN A 151 -10.73 -12.16 -13.32
CA GLN A 151 -10.31 -11.66 -14.64
C GLN A 151 -11.27 -12.11 -15.76
N LEU A 152 -11.73 -13.36 -15.74
CA LEU A 152 -12.68 -13.87 -16.72
C LEU A 152 -14.03 -13.11 -16.64
N ILE A 153 -14.56 -12.91 -15.43
CA ILE A 153 -15.77 -12.13 -15.21
C ILE A 153 -15.60 -10.70 -15.74
N LEU A 154 -14.47 -10.08 -15.46
CA LEU A 154 -14.15 -8.74 -15.90
C LEU A 154 -14.13 -8.64 -17.44
N HIS A 155 -13.45 -9.59 -18.09
CA HIS A 155 -13.34 -9.63 -19.55
C HIS A 155 -14.68 -9.82 -20.24
N LEU A 156 -15.58 -10.61 -19.65
CA LEU A 156 -16.92 -10.85 -20.21
C LEU A 156 -17.92 -9.74 -19.86
N GLY A 157 -17.76 -9.08 -18.71
CA GLY A 157 -18.72 -8.11 -18.16
C GLY A 157 -18.44 -6.65 -18.49
N CYS A 158 -17.22 -6.28 -18.87
CA CYS A 158 -16.83 -4.90 -19.14
C CYS A 158 -16.45 -4.71 -20.61
N ARG A 159 -17.16 -3.83 -21.29
CA ARG A 159 -16.91 -3.48 -22.71
C ARG A 159 -15.85 -2.39 -22.85
N ASP A 160 -15.96 -1.35 -22.03
CA ASP A 160 -14.98 -0.27 -21.98
C ASP A 160 -13.99 -0.53 -20.84
N LYS A 161 -12.69 -0.39 -21.13
CA LYS A 161 -11.62 -0.62 -20.18
C LYS A 161 -11.22 0.63 -19.40
N ALA A 162 -11.58 1.80 -19.90
CA ALA A 162 -11.19 3.08 -19.33
C ALA A 162 -12.30 3.75 -18.50
N GLU A 163 -13.56 3.32 -18.68
CA GLU A 163 -14.66 3.83 -17.86
C GLU A 163 -14.78 3.08 -16.54
N ALA A 164 -15.06 3.81 -15.47
CA ALA A 164 -15.32 3.22 -14.15
C ALA A 164 -16.49 2.24 -14.17
N SER A 165 -16.36 1.13 -13.46
CA SER A 165 -17.31 0.04 -13.52
C SER A 165 -17.88 -0.35 -12.16
N LYS A 166 -19.20 -0.31 -12.02
CA LYS A 166 -19.91 -0.83 -10.82
C LYS A 166 -19.59 -2.31 -10.54
N LEU A 167 -19.34 -3.10 -11.60
CA LEU A 167 -18.92 -4.49 -11.44
C LEU A 167 -17.58 -4.59 -10.77
N VAL A 168 -16.60 -3.75 -11.16
CA VAL A 168 -15.27 -3.69 -10.55
C VAL A 168 -15.37 -3.31 -9.07
N LYS A 169 -16.11 -2.25 -8.75
CA LYS A 169 -16.35 -1.80 -7.38
C LYS A 169 -16.92 -2.91 -6.50
N LYS A 170 -17.90 -3.65 -7.03
CA LYS A 170 -18.51 -4.79 -6.34
C LYS A 170 -17.51 -5.94 -6.11
N LEU A 171 -16.71 -6.29 -7.11
CA LEU A 171 -15.69 -7.34 -6.99
C LEU A 171 -14.58 -6.96 -6.01
N ALA A 172 -14.21 -5.67 -5.98
CA ALA A 172 -13.12 -5.17 -5.14
C ALA A 172 -13.49 -5.04 -3.65
N PHE A 173 -14.69 -4.57 -3.32
CA PHE A 173 -15.01 -4.11 -1.96
C PHE A 173 -16.18 -4.82 -1.26
N ASP A 174 -17.25 -5.20 -1.98
CA ASP A 174 -18.45 -5.74 -1.32
C ASP A 174 -18.18 -7.03 -0.55
N SER A 175 -17.20 -7.82 -1.01
CA SER A 175 -16.84 -9.07 -0.34
C SER A 175 -16.18 -8.85 1.03
N TYR A 176 -15.43 -7.76 1.22
CA TYR A 176 -14.70 -7.50 2.47
C TYR A 176 -15.62 -7.10 3.61
N ASN A 177 -16.64 -6.25 3.36
CA ASN A 177 -17.63 -5.93 4.39
C ASN A 177 -18.38 -7.18 4.93
N SER A 178 -18.57 -8.19 4.08
CA SER A 178 -19.24 -9.44 4.51
C SER A 178 -18.36 -10.32 5.40
N GLN A 179 -17.06 -10.12 5.40
CA GLN A 179 -16.10 -10.92 6.17
C GLN A 179 -15.82 -10.33 7.56
N VAL A 180 -16.24 -9.09 7.81
CA VAL A 180 -16.09 -8.40 9.10
C VAL A 180 -17.40 -8.42 9.88
N ASN A 181 -17.31 -8.58 11.20
CA ASN A 181 -18.50 -8.51 12.05
C ASN A 181 -18.93 -7.05 12.26
N LEU A 182 -19.88 -6.60 11.44
CA LEU A 182 -20.38 -5.23 11.40
C LEU A 182 -21.73 -5.07 12.11
N THR A 183 -21.90 -4.01 12.88
CA THR A 183 -23.19 -3.56 13.42
C THR A 183 -24.14 -3.13 12.29
N LYS A 184 -25.43 -2.95 12.61
CA LYS A 184 -26.42 -2.46 11.60
C LYS A 184 -26.07 -1.07 11.07
N GLU A 185 -25.49 -0.20 11.90
CA GLU A 185 -25.05 1.14 11.50
C GLU A 185 -23.83 1.07 10.59
N GLU A 186 -22.83 0.26 10.95
CA GLU A 186 -21.61 0.09 10.16
C GLU A 186 -21.86 -0.50 8.76
N LYS A 187 -22.86 -1.34 8.60
CA LYS A 187 -23.27 -1.90 7.30
C LYS A 187 -23.76 -0.84 6.29
N GLN A 188 -24.03 0.39 6.74
CA GLN A 188 -24.38 1.49 5.84
C GLN A 188 -23.15 2.14 5.21
N SER A 189 -21.96 1.93 5.77
CA SER A 189 -20.69 2.43 5.27
C SER A 189 -20.03 1.39 4.37
N HIS A 190 -19.58 1.81 3.17
CA HIS A 190 -18.85 0.94 2.24
C HIS A 190 -17.41 0.70 2.69
N CYS A 191 -16.85 1.55 3.56
CA CYS A 191 -15.50 1.44 4.09
C CYS A 191 -15.44 0.91 5.54
N ALA A 192 -16.53 0.30 6.04
CA ALA A 192 -16.55 -0.23 7.41
C ALA A 192 -15.51 -1.34 7.63
N TRP A 193 -15.24 -2.17 6.63
CA TRP A 193 -14.18 -3.18 6.71
C TRP A 193 -12.77 -2.57 6.85
N LEU A 194 -12.61 -1.32 6.40
CA LEU A 194 -11.36 -0.58 6.39
C LEU A 194 -11.09 0.06 7.75
N LEU A 195 -12.04 0.83 8.27
CA LEU A 195 -11.92 1.67 9.47
C LEU A 195 -13.00 1.33 10.50
N LYS A 196 -12.60 1.17 11.76
CA LYS A 196 -13.52 0.90 12.88
C LYS A 196 -14.14 2.18 13.43
N ASN A 197 -13.37 3.25 13.56
CA ASN A 197 -13.82 4.52 14.12
C ASN A 197 -14.79 5.24 13.17
N LYS A 198 -15.95 5.64 13.68
CA LYS A 198 -16.99 6.33 12.90
C LYS A 198 -16.52 7.66 12.32
N LYS A 199 -15.74 8.44 13.09
CA LYS A 199 -15.23 9.75 12.65
C LYS A 199 -14.22 9.58 11.52
N ASP A 200 -13.33 8.59 11.63
CA ASP A 200 -12.31 8.32 10.62
C ASP A 200 -12.96 7.78 9.33
N ARG A 201 -14.01 6.93 9.43
CA ARG A 201 -14.85 6.55 8.28
C ARG A 201 -15.49 7.75 7.59
N TYR A 202 -16.13 8.63 8.38
CA TYR A 202 -16.75 9.83 7.82
C TYR A 202 -15.74 10.72 7.10
N THR A 203 -14.55 10.91 7.68
CA THR A 203 -13.47 11.68 7.06
C THR A 203 -13.03 11.03 5.75
N TYR A 204 -12.85 9.70 5.72
CA TYR A 204 -12.49 8.95 4.53
C TYR A 204 -13.54 9.08 3.42
N GLU A 205 -14.81 8.87 3.74
CA GLU A 205 -15.93 8.90 2.79
C GLU A 205 -16.21 10.29 2.20
N ASN A 206 -15.75 11.36 2.85
CA ASN A 206 -15.94 12.75 2.41
C ASN A 206 -14.63 13.43 1.97
N ASP A 207 -13.56 12.70 1.85
CA ASP A 207 -12.30 13.24 1.34
C ASP A 207 -12.33 13.30 -0.19
N PRO A 208 -12.17 14.49 -0.80
CA PRO A 208 -12.29 14.67 -2.26
C PRO A 208 -11.18 13.99 -3.07
N PHE A 209 -10.10 13.53 -2.43
CA PHE A 209 -9.01 12.81 -3.08
C PHE A 209 -9.07 11.28 -2.88
N ILE A 210 -10.11 10.80 -2.19
CA ILE A 210 -10.41 9.37 -2.13
C ILE A 210 -11.25 9.01 -3.37
N HIS A 211 -10.62 8.35 -4.32
CA HIS A 211 -11.26 7.95 -5.57
C HIS A 211 -11.58 6.46 -5.53
N ASP A 212 -12.86 6.10 -5.61
CA ASP A 212 -13.30 4.69 -5.61
C ASP A 212 -13.90 4.25 -6.96
N GLU A 213 -13.83 5.12 -7.96
CA GLU A 213 -14.25 4.85 -9.34
C GLU A 213 -13.14 4.12 -10.10
N MET A 214 -13.12 2.79 -9.99
CA MET A 214 -12.08 1.94 -10.58
C MET A 214 -12.44 1.51 -12.00
N THR A 215 -11.48 1.63 -12.90
CA THR A 215 -11.62 1.13 -14.27
C THR A 215 -11.35 -0.38 -14.36
N PRO A 216 -11.93 -1.08 -15.33
CA PRO A 216 -11.63 -2.47 -15.61
C PRO A 216 -10.15 -2.71 -15.93
N GLN A 217 -9.49 -1.74 -16.58
CA GLN A 217 -8.04 -1.83 -16.88
C GLN A 217 -7.22 -1.84 -15.59
N PHE A 218 -7.46 -0.89 -14.68
CA PHE A 218 -6.79 -0.88 -13.39
C PHE A 218 -6.96 -2.22 -12.65
N PHE A 219 -8.22 -2.69 -12.55
CA PHE A 219 -8.50 -3.90 -11.80
C PHE A 219 -7.88 -5.15 -12.45
N ASN A 220 -7.87 -5.23 -13.78
CA ASN A 220 -7.17 -6.30 -14.50
C ASN A 220 -5.65 -6.29 -14.22
N GLU A 221 -5.02 -5.11 -14.24
CA GLU A 221 -3.59 -4.98 -13.94
C GLU A 221 -3.28 -5.29 -12.46
N PHE A 222 -4.16 -4.90 -11.54
CA PHE A 222 -4.07 -5.32 -10.14
C PHE A 222 -4.12 -6.85 -10.00
N LEU A 223 -5.08 -7.54 -10.64
CA LEU A 223 -5.17 -8.99 -10.62
C LEU A 223 -3.94 -9.65 -11.26
N ASN A 224 -3.43 -9.11 -12.37
CA ASN A 224 -2.18 -9.55 -13.00
C ASN A 224 -1.00 -9.44 -12.05
N GLY A 225 -0.88 -8.32 -11.33
CA GLY A 225 0.14 -8.09 -10.32
C GLY A 225 0.10 -9.14 -9.22
N MET A 226 -1.09 -9.42 -8.67
CA MET A 226 -1.29 -10.45 -7.65
C MET A 226 -0.87 -11.84 -8.14
N ILE A 227 -1.27 -12.24 -9.35
CA ILE A 227 -0.91 -13.53 -9.94
C ILE A 227 0.61 -13.65 -10.11
N LYS A 228 1.27 -12.56 -10.56
CA LYS A 228 2.74 -12.54 -10.71
C LYS A 228 3.45 -12.68 -9.36
N ILE A 229 2.99 -11.97 -8.32
CA ILE A 229 3.55 -12.08 -6.97
C ILE A 229 3.43 -13.53 -6.47
N GLU A 230 2.23 -14.10 -6.51
CA GLU A 230 1.97 -15.46 -6.04
C GLU A 230 2.81 -16.51 -6.77
N SER A 231 3.11 -16.30 -8.05
CA SER A 231 3.91 -17.22 -8.85
C SER A 231 5.40 -17.12 -8.57
N ASN A 232 5.92 -15.90 -8.36
CA ASN A 232 7.36 -15.63 -8.28
C ASN A 232 7.92 -15.63 -6.86
N GLU A 233 7.11 -15.32 -5.84
CA GLU A 233 7.56 -15.34 -4.43
C GLU A 233 7.91 -16.73 -3.89
N LYS A 234 7.62 -17.78 -4.63
CA LYS A 234 7.95 -19.16 -4.23
C LYS A 234 9.45 -19.46 -4.31
N GLU A 235 10.18 -18.73 -5.14
CA GLU A 235 11.58 -19.01 -5.48
C GLU A 235 12.52 -17.79 -5.30
N PHE A 236 12.02 -16.66 -4.80
CA PHE A 236 12.83 -15.46 -4.64
C PHE A 236 13.83 -15.56 -3.47
N ARG A 237 14.81 -14.66 -3.44
CA ARG A 237 15.78 -14.51 -2.36
C ARG A 237 15.72 -13.09 -1.81
N LEU A 238 15.69 -12.98 -0.49
CA LEU A 238 15.60 -11.69 0.19
C LEU A 238 16.35 -11.77 1.52
N ASP A 239 17.55 -11.18 1.57
CA ASP A 239 18.37 -11.10 2.78
C ASP A 239 18.19 -9.71 3.42
N LYS A 240 17.07 -9.51 4.10
CA LYS A 240 16.77 -8.29 4.87
C LYS A 240 15.68 -8.52 5.91
N GLU A 241 15.50 -7.54 6.78
CA GLU A 241 14.43 -7.56 7.76
C GLU A 241 13.10 -7.15 7.13
N VAL A 242 12.03 -7.86 7.50
CA VAL A 242 10.68 -7.58 7.02
C VAL A 242 9.70 -7.64 8.19
N ILE A 243 8.94 -6.55 8.36
CA ILE A 243 7.87 -6.47 9.34
C ILE A 243 6.53 -6.64 8.66
N PHE A 244 5.71 -7.52 9.20
CA PHE A 244 4.30 -7.64 8.86
C PHE A 244 3.43 -7.05 9.97
N LEU A 245 2.53 -6.12 9.61
CA LEU A 245 1.59 -5.51 10.53
C LEU A 245 0.17 -5.64 9.98
N THR A 246 -0.78 -6.04 10.82
CA THR A 246 -2.18 -6.17 10.41
C THR A 246 -3.13 -6.03 11.59
N GLY A 247 -4.38 -5.69 11.33
CA GLY A 247 -5.45 -5.79 12.31
C GLY A 247 -5.93 -7.23 12.49
N SER A 248 -6.41 -7.60 13.68
CA SER A 248 -6.96 -8.95 13.92
C SER A 248 -8.23 -9.24 13.11
N ASP A 249 -8.96 -8.19 12.71
CA ASP A 249 -10.20 -8.26 11.95
C ASP A 249 -10.01 -7.83 10.49
N ASP A 250 -8.75 -7.82 10.00
CA ASP A 250 -8.40 -7.48 8.63
C ASP A 250 -8.80 -8.61 7.66
N PRO A 251 -9.76 -8.40 6.73
CA PRO A 251 -10.18 -9.41 5.79
C PRO A 251 -9.17 -9.67 4.67
N VAL A 252 -8.21 -8.75 4.43
CA VAL A 252 -7.15 -8.93 3.43
C VAL A 252 -6.08 -9.88 3.96
N ALA A 253 -5.66 -9.70 5.21
CA ALA A 253 -4.71 -10.58 5.88
C ALA A 253 -5.29 -11.97 6.16
N ASP A 254 -6.61 -12.04 6.34
CA ASP A 254 -7.40 -13.26 6.52
C ASP A 254 -6.74 -14.29 7.43
N LEU A 255 -6.50 -13.87 8.68
CA LEU A 255 -5.80 -14.68 9.69
C LEU A 255 -6.53 -16.01 10.00
N ARG A 256 -7.86 -16.04 9.83
CA ARG A 256 -8.67 -17.27 10.04
C ARG A 256 -8.30 -18.38 9.05
N HIS A 257 -7.88 -18.02 7.83
CA HIS A 257 -7.46 -18.94 6.79
C HIS A 257 -5.94 -18.95 6.59
N HIS A 258 -5.18 -18.44 7.57
CA HIS A 258 -3.71 -18.44 7.59
C HIS A 258 -3.05 -17.77 6.36
N LYS A 259 -3.75 -16.86 5.68
CA LYS A 259 -3.24 -16.26 4.45
C LYS A 259 -2.00 -15.40 4.68
N LEU A 260 -1.96 -14.63 5.77
CA LEU A 260 -0.77 -13.87 6.13
C LEU A 260 0.41 -14.80 6.47
N GLU A 261 0.18 -15.84 7.26
CA GLU A 261 1.21 -16.81 7.65
C GLU A 261 1.89 -17.48 6.45
N ILE A 262 1.12 -17.75 5.38
CA ILE A 262 1.68 -18.30 4.13
C ILE A 262 2.71 -17.35 3.53
N VAL A 263 2.43 -16.04 3.54
CA VAL A 263 3.36 -15.03 3.02
C VAL A 263 4.59 -14.93 3.91
N GLU A 264 4.41 -14.86 5.22
CA GLU A 264 5.51 -14.81 6.19
C GLU A 264 6.47 -16.01 6.02
N GLU A 265 5.93 -17.22 5.85
CA GLU A 265 6.75 -18.42 5.64
C GLU A 265 7.50 -18.40 4.31
N ARG A 266 6.94 -17.79 3.24
CA ARG A 266 7.68 -17.57 2.00
C ARG A 266 8.86 -16.64 2.20
N TYR A 267 8.67 -15.54 2.94
CA TYR A 267 9.73 -14.58 3.25
C TYR A 267 10.83 -15.19 4.11
N LYS A 268 10.47 -15.98 5.14
CA LYS A 268 11.45 -16.74 5.93
C LYS A 268 12.25 -17.72 5.07
N LYS A 269 11.59 -18.45 4.17
CA LYS A 269 12.26 -19.37 3.21
C LYS A 269 13.15 -18.62 2.22
N ALA A 270 12.80 -17.40 1.86
CA ALA A 270 13.61 -16.53 1.01
C ALA A 270 14.90 -16.06 1.69
N GLY A 271 15.01 -16.17 3.01
CA GLY A 271 16.15 -15.72 3.82
C GLY A 271 15.88 -14.46 4.64
N ALA A 272 14.67 -13.90 4.58
CA ALA A 272 14.32 -12.71 5.33
C ALA A 272 14.21 -12.98 6.83
N LYS A 273 14.64 -12.01 7.66
CA LYS A 273 14.32 -11.98 9.08
C LYS A 273 12.92 -11.38 9.24
N VAL A 274 11.95 -12.23 9.48
CA VAL A 274 10.53 -11.86 9.56
C VAL A 274 10.14 -11.55 11.00
N LEU A 275 9.51 -10.39 11.19
CA LEU A 275 8.80 -10.00 12.40
C LEU A 275 7.33 -9.76 12.05
N SER A 276 6.43 -10.15 12.92
CA SER A 276 4.99 -10.01 12.70
C SER A 276 4.30 -9.50 13.95
N GLN A 277 3.37 -8.54 13.76
CA GLN A 277 2.55 -8.01 14.83
C GLN A 277 1.10 -7.87 14.38
N VAL A 278 0.21 -8.51 15.10
CA VAL A 278 -1.25 -8.36 14.96
C VAL A 278 -1.76 -7.34 15.95
N ILE A 279 -2.55 -6.36 15.50
CA ILE A 279 -3.15 -5.33 16.34
C ILE A 279 -4.57 -5.78 16.74
N PRO A 280 -4.80 -6.09 18.02
CA PRO A 280 -6.07 -6.66 18.46
C PRO A 280 -7.27 -5.73 18.24
N GLY A 281 -8.39 -6.27 17.76
CA GLY A 281 -9.64 -5.56 17.55
C GLY A 281 -9.61 -4.48 16.48
N SER A 282 -8.55 -4.43 15.65
CA SER A 282 -8.38 -3.47 14.57
C SER A 282 -8.71 -4.10 13.23
N ARG A 283 -9.22 -3.28 12.30
CA ARG A 283 -9.56 -3.64 10.93
C ARG A 283 -8.37 -3.40 9.99
N HIS A 284 -8.63 -3.18 8.72
CA HIS A 284 -7.59 -3.14 7.70
C HIS A 284 -6.67 -1.91 7.80
N ASP A 285 -7.22 -0.70 7.94
CA ASP A 285 -6.42 0.55 7.99
C ASP A 285 -5.97 0.89 9.42
N ILE A 286 -4.96 0.18 9.88
CA ILE A 286 -4.36 0.41 11.22
C ILE A 286 -3.51 1.68 11.30
N LEU A 287 -3.25 2.34 10.17
CA LEU A 287 -2.43 3.57 10.10
C LEU A 287 -3.26 4.84 10.33
N HIS A 288 -4.57 4.80 10.11
CA HIS A 288 -5.44 5.96 10.19
C HIS A 288 -6.61 5.79 11.18
N ASP A 289 -6.77 4.61 11.80
CA ASP A 289 -7.80 4.31 12.82
C ASP A 289 -7.30 4.63 14.24
N GLU A 290 -8.10 4.36 15.25
CA GLU A 290 -7.83 4.60 16.68
C GLU A 290 -6.50 4.01 17.16
N CYS A 291 -6.10 2.87 16.61
CA CYS A 291 -4.88 2.15 16.95
C CYS A 291 -3.59 2.78 16.38
N LYS A 292 -3.66 3.81 15.53
CA LYS A 292 -2.53 4.33 14.77
C LYS A 292 -1.30 4.67 15.64
N ARG A 293 -1.48 5.25 16.83
CA ARG A 293 -0.34 5.58 17.71
C ARG A 293 0.38 4.35 18.26
N ILE A 294 -0.33 3.26 18.47
CA ILE A 294 0.24 1.97 18.86
C ILE A 294 1.07 1.41 17.69
N VAL A 295 0.53 1.47 16.48
CA VAL A 295 1.21 1.03 15.25
C VAL A 295 2.49 1.84 14.99
N TYR A 296 2.42 3.17 15.11
CA TYR A 296 3.60 4.04 14.98
C TYR A 296 4.67 3.68 16.00
N GLY A 297 4.30 3.40 17.25
CA GLY A 297 5.21 2.95 18.30
C GLY A 297 5.88 1.61 17.97
N TYR A 298 5.17 0.64 17.41
CA TYR A 298 5.77 -0.61 16.96
C TYR A 298 6.79 -0.39 15.84
N ILE A 299 6.43 0.39 14.81
CA ILE A 299 7.35 0.72 13.71
C ILE A 299 8.59 1.45 14.25
N GLN A 300 8.40 2.45 15.11
CA GLN A 300 9.49 3.20 15.74
C GLN A 300 10.45 2.30 16.50
N ASN A 301 9.94 1.50 17.44
CA ASN A 301 10.76 0.61 18.25
C ASN A 301 11.60 -0.34 17.40
N TYR A 302 11.00 -0.83 16.33
CA TYR A 302 11.68 -1.69 15.38
C TYR A 302 12.81 -0.96 14.64
N LEU A 303 12.54 0.19 14.04
CA LEU A 303 13.52 0.93 13.24
C LEU A 303 14.69 1.45 14.09
N LEU A 304 14.44 1.82 15.37
CA LEU A 304 15.49 2.27 16.29
C LEU A 304 16.37 1.12 16.82
N GLN A 305 15.85 -0.10 16.91
CA GLN A 305 16.66 -1.28 17.28
C GLN A 305 17.59 -1.69 16.15
N GLY A 306 17.16 -1.61 14.91
CA GLY A 306 17.98 -1.91 13.71
C GLY A 306 19.07 -0.87 13.45
N ALA A 307 18.94 0.37 13.92
CA ALA A 307 19.94 1.41 13.77
C ALA A 307 21.09 1.32 14.79
N ASN A 308 20.96 0.49 15.84
CA ASN A 308 21.96 0.34 16.92
C ASN A 308 22.72 -1.00 16.87
N GLY A 309 22.50 -1.83 15.87
CA GLY A 309 23.20 -3.10 15.61
C GLY A 309 24.05 -3.00 14.36
#